data_510f0d093e95d8030020d291effcfef9
#
_entry.id   510f0d093e95d8030020d291effcfef9
#
_cell.length_a   1.000
_cell.length_b   1.000
_cell.length_c   1.000
_cell.angle_alpha   90.00
_cell.angle_beta   90.00
_cell.angle_gamma   90.00
#
_symmetry.space_group_name_H-M   'P 1'
#
loop_
_entity.id
_entity.type
_entity.pdbx_description
1 polymer ?
#
loop_
_entity_poly.entity_id
_entity_poly.type
_entity_poly.pdbx_seq_one_letter_code
_entity_poly.pdbx_strand_id
1 'polypeptide(L)'
;MFDTSNDLSPNTRQSAIELLNEHLANVIDLQLQAKQAHWNIKGPNFVGLHDLFDRVAAQAGEFADLIAERAVALGGVARGTMQVVSSRSQLREYPLEVGDWRAHVRAMQDGLATFGRGARRAIDDATALNDVDTADLFTEISRGADKSLWMVEAHVQDASSDGKHIEQPAAVREASPR
;
A
#
# COMPACT_ATOMS: atom_id res chain seq x y z
N MET A 1 -6.51 26.13 10.18
CA MET A 1 -5.88 25.22 11.13
C MET A 1 -6.32 25.60 12.53
N PHE A 2 -6.46 24.61 13.40
CA PHE A 2 -6.68 24.84 14.83
C PHE A 2 -5.35 25.17 15.52
N ASP A 3 -5.44 25.83 16.68
CA ASP A 3 -4.26 26.08 17.49
C ASP A 3 -3.74 24.77 18.10
N THR A 4 -2.42 24.62 18.12
CA THR A 4 -1.73 23.46 18.71
C THR A 4 -0.39 23.90 19.28
N SER A 5 0.06 23.22 20.32
CA SER A 5 1.40 23.41 20.91
C SER A 5 2.51 22.64 20.18
N ASN A 6 2.20 22.02 19.02
CA ASN A 6 3.22 21.40 18.16
C ASN A 6 4.22 22.46 17.69
N ASP A 7 5.50 22.18 17.78
CA ASP A 7 6.60 23.13 17.54
C ASP A 7 6.97 23.33 16.06
N LEU A 8 6.37 22.56 15.14
CA LEU A 8 6.54 22.76 13.71
C LEU A 8 5.96 24.12 13.28
N SER A 9 6.63 24.77 12.33
CA SER A 9 6.15 26.06 11.81
C SER A 9 4.75 25.95 11.21
N PRO A 10 3.94 27.02 11.24
CA PRO A 10 2.60 26.99 10.61
C PRO A 10 2.62 26.59 9.14
N ASN A 11 3.64 26.98 8.37
CA ASN A 11 3.77 26.62 6.97
C ASN A 11 4.08 25.13 6.79
N THR A 12 4.98 24.58 7.59
CA THR A 12 5.29 23.14 7.62
C THR A 12 4.04 22.34 7.94
N ARG A 13 3.32 22.71 8.99
CA ARG A 13 2.06 22.03 9.38
C ARG A 13 1.02 22.07 8.27
N GLN A 14 0.84 23.22 7.62
CA GLN A 14 -0.11 23.36 6.52
C GLN A 14 0.23 22.42 5.35
N SER A 15 1.50 22.34 4.96
CA SER A 15 1.97 21.45 3.88
C SER A 15 1.85 19.98 4.25
N ALA A 16 2.22 19.61 5.48
CA ALA A 16 2.09 18.25 5.98
C ALA A 16 0.61 17.79 6.07
N ILE A 17 -0.31 18.68 6.52
CA ILE A 17 -1.74 18.39 6.56
C ILE A 17 -2.30 18.12 5.16
N GLU A 18 -1.88 18.87 4.14
CA GLU A 18 -2.36 18.62 2.77
C GLU A 18 -1.80 17.32 2.21
N LEU A 19 -0.51 17.02 2.42
CA LEU A 19 0.12 15.74 2.08
C LEU A 19 -0.64 14.56 2.73
N LEU A 20 -0.92 14.65 4.03
CA LEU A 20 -1.65 13.63 4.76
C LEU A 20 -3.07 13.44 4.22
N ASN A 21 -3.80 14.51 3.90
CA ASN A 21 -5.15 14.42 3.33
C ASN A 21 -5.19 13.83 1.92
N GLU A 22 -4.14 14.04 1.11
CA GLU A 22 -4.01 13.38 -0.19
C GLU A 22 -3.89 11.85 0.00
N HIS A 23 -3.02 11.42 0.90
CA HIS A 23 -2.81 10.00 1.17
C HIS A 23 -3.98 9.35 1.92
N LEU A 24 -4.71 10.10 2.74
CA LEU A 24 -5.93 9.64 3.40
C LEU A 24 -6.99 9.21 2.36
N ALA A 25 -7.19 10.01 1.30
CA ALA A 25 -8.12 9.64 0.24
C ALA A 25 -7.70 8.35 -0.47
N ASN A 26 -6.41 8.19 -0.77
CA ASN A 26 -5.88 7.01 -1.43
C ASN A 26 -6.03 5.74 -0.57
N VAL A 27 -5.77 5.81 0.72
CA VAL A 27 -5.84 4.62 1.59
C VAL A 27 -7.28 4.20 1.89
N ILE A 28 -8.21 5.14 2.01
CA ILE A 28 -9.64 4.83 2.17
C ILE A 28 -10.19 4.14 0.90
N ASP A 29 -9.81 4.63 -0.28
CA ASP A 29 -10.16 3.98 -1.54
C ASP A 29 -9.56 2.57 -1.63
N LEU A 30 -8.29 2.38 -1.27
CA LEU A 30 -7.65 1.07 -1.22
C LEU A 30 -8.40 0.10 -0.29
N GLN A 31 -8.84 0.57 0.88
CA GLN A 31 -9.64 -0.21 1.82
C GLN A 31 -10.94 -0.70 1.18
N LEU A 32 -11.65 0.18 0.48
CA LEU A 32 -12.90 -0.14 -0.19
C LEU A 32 -12.68 -1.10 -1.36
N GLN A 33 -11.63 -0.91 -2.16
CA GLN A 33 -11.24 -1.81 -3.24
C GLN A 33 -10.89 -3.21 -2.71
N ALA A 34 -10.19 -3.30 -1.59
CA ALA A 34 -9.87 -4.57 -0.93
C ALA A 34 -11.12 -5.28 -0.42
N LYS A 35 -12.10 -4.55 0.13
CA LYS A 35 -13.41 -5.12 0.51
C LYS A 35 -14.21 -5.56 -0.73
N GLN A 36 -14.17 -4.80 -1.81
CA GLN A 36 -14.79 -5.19 -3.08
C GLN A 36 -14.19 -6.50 -3.61
N ALA A 37 -12.87 -6.65 -3.57
CA ALA A 37 -12.18 -7.88 -3.92
C ALA A 37 -12.59 -9.05 -3.01
N HIS A 38 -12.58 -8.84 -1.70
CA HIS A 38 -12.94 -9.81 -0.68
C HIS A 38 -14.36 -10.36 -0.88
N TRP A 39 -15.36 -9.51 -1.14
CA TRP A 39 -16.74 -9.93 -1.34
C TRP A 39 -16.98 -10.72 -2.62
N ASN A 40 -16.19 -10.45 -3.67
CA ASN A 40 -16.46 -10.92 -5.02
C ASN A 40 -15.52 -12.02 -5.51
N ILE A 41 -14.42 -12.30 -4.79
CA ILE A 41 -13.49 -13.36 -5.17
C ILE A 41 -14.18 -14.73 -5.24
N LYS A 42 -13.84 -15.53 -6.25
CA LYS A 42 -14.32 -16.90 -6.46
C LYS A 42 -13.21 -17.74 -7.07
N GLY A 43 -13.37 -19.06 -7.02
CA GLY A 43 -12.48 -19.98 -7.70
C GLY A 43 -11.61 -20.82 -6.76
N PRO A 44 -10.58 -21.49 -7.28
CA PRO A 44 -9.84 -22.52 -6.55
C PRO A 44 -9.10 -22.00 -5.31
N ASN A 45 -8.71 -20.72 -5.30
CA ASN A 45 -8.00 -20.09 -4.18
C ASN A 45 -8.91 -19.22 -3.29
N PHE A 46 -10.24 -19.47 -3.35
CA PHE A 46 -11.25 -18.62 -2.71
C PHE A 46 -10.92 -18.30 -1.26
N VAL A 47 -10.76 -19.30 -0.39
CA VAL A 47 -10.57 -19.07 1.06
C VAL A 47 -9.32 -18.23 1.32
N GLY A 48 -8.19 -18.58 0.74
CA GLY A 48 -6.92 -17.87 0.95
C GLY A 48 -6.95 -16.42 0.47
N LEU A 49 -7.54 -16.17 -0.70
CA LEU A 49 -7.64 -14.80 -1.25
C LEU A 49 -8.72 -13.98 -0.54
N HIS A 50 -9.84 -14.59 -0.16
CA HIS A 50 -10.88 -13.94 0.61
C HIS A 50 -10.32 -13.41 1.95
N ASP A 51 -9.60 -14.25 2.70
CA ASP A 51 -8.97 -13.88 3.95
C ASP A 51 -7.82 -12.86 3.74
N LEU A 52 -7.05 -13.00 2.66
CA LEU A 52 -5.97 -12.05 2.34
C LEU A 52 -6.52 -10.66 2.07
N PHE A 53 -7.55 -10.55 1.23
CA PHE A 53 -8.14 -9.25 0.91
C PHE A 53 -8.83 -8.60 2.11
N ASP A 54 -9.38 -9.39 3.03
CA ASP A 54 -9.91 -8.87 4.30
C ASP A 54 -8.80 -8.29 5.19
N ARG A 55 -7.65 -8.98 5.29
CA ARG A 55 -6.48 -8.45 6.01
C ARG A 55 -5.93 -7.18 5.37
N VAL A 56 -5.90 -7.09 4.04
CA VAL A 56 -5.49 -5.86 3.33
C VAL A 56 -6.45 -4.72 3.66
N ALA A 57 -7.76 -4.97 3.68
CA ALA A 57 -8.75 -3.97 4.02
C ALA A 57 -8.61 -3.50 5.48
N ALA A 58 -8.38 -4.42 6.42
CA ALA A 58 -8.17 -4.10 7.82
C ALA A 58 -6.91 -3.22 8.00
N GLN A 59 -5.79 -3.61 7.40
CA GLN A 59 -4.54 -2.85 7.45
C GLN A 59 -4.68 -1.46 6.81
N ALA A 60 -5.39 -1.35 5.68
CA ALA A 60 -5.66 -0.05 5.06
C ALA A 60 -6.50 0.85 5.98
N GLY A 61 -7.43 0.28 6.75
CA GLY A 61 -8.18 1.00 7.79
C GLY A 61 -7.29 1.53 8.90
N GLU A 62 -6.34 0.72 9.40
CA GLU A 62 -5.34 1.15 10.39
C GLU A 62 -4.47 2.29 9.85
N PHE A 63 -4.01 2.21 8.60
CA PHE A 63 -3.25 3.28 7.98
C PHE A 63 -4.08 4.57 7.78
N ALA A 64 -5.37 4.44 7.46
CA ALA A 64 -6.25 5.60 7.34
C ALA A 64 -6.37 6.34 8.67
N ASP A 65 -6.48 5.61 9.77
CA ASP A 65 -6.57 6.17 11.12
C ASP A 65 -5.28 6.90 11.50
N LEU A 66 -4.12 6.27 11.32
CA LEU A 66 -2.80 6.87 11.55
C LEU A 66 -2.61 8.18 10.76
N ILE A 67 -2.96 8.21 9.48
CA ILE A 67 -2.83 9.39 8.61
C ILE A 67 -3.80 10.49 9.07
N ALA A 68 -5.05 10.14 9.37
CA ALA A 68 -6.08 11.07 9.79
C ALA A 68 -5.74 11.72 11.13
N GLU A 69 -5.34 10.93 12.12
CA GLU A 69 -4.96 11.42 13.44
C GLU A 69 -3.71 12.31 13.39
N ARG A 70 -2.71 11.97 12.57
CA ARG A 70 -1.54 12.84 12.37
C ARG A 70 -1.95 14.19 11.78
N ALA A 71 -2.85 14.23 10.79
CA ALA A 71 -3.33 15.50 10.23
C ALA A 71 -4.03 16.36 11.28
N VAL A 72 -4.81 15.74 12.17
CA VAL A 72 -5.52 16.45 13.27
C VAL A 72 -4.53 16.90 14.35
N ALA A 73 -3.55 16.09 14.71
CA ALA A 73 -2.50 16.44 15.68
C ALA A 73 -1.70 17.67 15.23
N LEU A 74 -1.52 17.87 13.93
CA LEU A 74 -0.91 19.08 13.36
C LEU A 74 -1.83 20.30 13.30
N GLY A 75 -3.06 20.20 13.84
CA GLY A 75 -4.07 21.26 13.83
C GLY A 75 -4.92 21.29 12.57
N GLY A 76 -4.89 20.23 11.75
CA GLY A 76 -5.68 20.11 10.53
C GLY A 76 -7.07 19.53 10.75
N VAL A 77 -7.71 19.24 9.62
CA VAL A 77 -8.97 18.47 9.54
C VAL A 77 -8.72 17.26 8.65
N ALA A 78 -9.01 16.07 9.15
CA ALA A 78 -8.99 14.85 8.34
C ALA A 78 -10.19 14.83 7.38
N ARG A 79 -9.94 14.70 6.08
CA ARG A 79 -10.94 14.82 5.01
C ARG A 79 -11.22 13.46 4.40
N GLY A 80 -11.87 12.57 5.14
CA GLY A 80 -12.11 11.17 4.78
C GLY A 80 -13.55 10.85 4.35
N THR A 81 -14.38 11.82 3.96
CA THR A 81 -15.74 11.53 3.48
C THR A 81 -15.72 10.93 2.07
N MET A 82 -16.73 10.12 1.74
CA MET A 82 -16.83 9.46 0.43
C MET A 82 -16.69 10.44 -0.75
N GLN A 83 -17.29 11.62 -0.66
CA GLN A 83 -17.22 12.65 -1.70
C GLN A 83 -15.79 13.16 -1.90
N VAL A 84 -15.05 13.36 -0.81
CA VAL A 84 -13.65 13.78 -0.87
C VAL A 84 -12.77 12.65 -1.41
N VAL A 85 -12.95 11.43 -0.93
CA VAL A 85 -12.22 10.25 -1.41
C VAL A 85 -12.40 10.07 -2.92
N SER A 86 -13.66 10.06 -3.39
CA SER A 86 -13.99 9.93 -4.81
C SER A 86 -13.38 11.02 -5.70
N SER A 87 -13.22 12.24 -5.18
CA SER A 87 -12.66 13.35 -5.96
C SER A 87 -11.14 13.47 -5.91
N ARG A 88 -10.47 12.83 -4.93
CA ARG A 88 -9.03 13.00 -4.65
C ARG A 88 -8.21 11.74 -4.81
N SER A 89 -8.83 10.55 -4.75
CA SER A 89 -8.07 9.30 -4.91
C SER A 89 -7.36 9.27 -6.26
N GLN A 90 -6.10 8.84 -6.22
CA GLN A 90 -5.24 8.65 -7.39
C GLN A 90 -5.15 7.16 -7.78
N LEU A 91 -5.85 6.30 -7.06
CA LEU A 91 -5.91 4.89 -7.41
C LEU A 91 -6.76 4.71 -8.68
N ARG A 92 -6.39 3.71 -9.46
CA ARG A 92 -7.21 3.31 -10.60
C ARG A 92 -8.54 2.75 -10.11
N GLU A 93 -9.63 3.06 -10.82
CA GLU A 93 -10.94 2.49 -10.55
C GLU A 93 -10.89 0.97 -10.57
N TYR A 94 -11.50 0.35 -9.54
CA TYR A 94 -11.57 -1.10 -9.43
C TYR A 94 -12.56 -1.68 -10.45
N PRO A 95 -12.17 -2.70 -11.25
CA PRO A 95 -13.06 -3.28 -12.23
C PRO A 95 -14.20 -4.04 -11.54
N LEU A 96 -15.45 -3.68 -11.83
CA LEU A 96 -16.62 -4.30 -11.18
C LEU A 96 -17.05 -5.63 -11.84
N GLU A 97 -16.86 -5.76 -13.14
CA GLU A 97 -17.23 -6.97 -13.89
C GLU A 97 -16.03 -7.92 -14.03
N VAL A 98 -15.63 -8.53 -12.91
CA VAL A 98 -14.47 -9.43 -12.87
C VAL A 98 -14.93 -10.86 -12.64
N GLY A 99 -14.74 -11.71 -13.65
CA GLY A 99 -15.13 -13.13 -13.60
C GLY A 99 -14.01 -14.10 -13.20
N ASP A 100 -12.75 -13.66 -13.23
CA ASP A 100 -11.57 -14.49 -12.93
C ASP A 100 -10.85 -13.99 -11.66
N TRP A 101 -10.50 -14.93 -10.78
CA TRP A 101 -9.77 -14.62 -9.56
C TRP A 101 -8.43 -13.89 -9.79
N ARG A 102 -7.75 -14.19 -10.90
CA ARG A 102 -6.49 -13.52 -11.26
C ARG A 102 -6.69 -12.03 -11.56
N ALA A 103 -7.84 -11.65 -12.09
CA ALA A 103 -8.13 -10.25 -12.34
C ALA A 103 -8.34 -9.47 -11.03
N HIS A 104 -8.96 -10.09 -10.00
CA HIS A 104 -9.02 -9.51 -8.65
C HIS A 104 -7.60 -9.33 -8.06
N VAL A 105 -6.74 -10.35 -8.18
CA VAL A 105 -5.34 -10.28 -7.72
C VAL A 105 -4.60 -9.13 -8.41
N ARG A 106 -4.71 -8.99 -9.74
CA ARG A 106 -4.06 -7.91 -10.50
C ARG A 106 -4.58 -6.52 -10.11
N ALA A 107 -5.89 -6.37 -9.93
CA ALA A 107 -6.47 -5.10 -9.48
C ALA A 107 -5.93 -4.68 -8.12
N MET A 108 -5.85 -5.62 -7.16
CA MET A 108 -5.28 -5.37 -5.85
C MET A 108 -3.77 -5.11 -5.89
N GLN A 109 -3.02 -5.81 -6.76
CA GLN A 109 -1.61 -5.56 -7.02
C GLN A 109 -1.38 -4.13 -7.52
N ASP A 110 -2.17 -3.67 -8.50
CA ASP A 110 -2.08 -2.31 -9.06
C ASP A 110 -2.38 -1.25 -8.00
N GLY A 111 -3.43 -1.45 -7.19
CA GLY A 111 -3.80 -0.55 -6.10
C GLY A 111 -2.71 -0.44 -5.04
N LEU A 112 -2.23 -1.57 -4.53
CA LEU A 112 -1.17 -1.64 -3.53
C LEU A 112 0.16 -1.05 -4.03
N ALA A 113 0.56 -1.38 -5.27
CA ALA A 113 1.77 -0.84 -5.88
C ALA A 113 1.70 0.69 -6.06
N THR A 114 0.53 1.21 -6.44
CA THR A 114 0.32 2.66 -6.58
C THR A 114 0.35 3.35 -5.23
N PHE A 115 -0.34 2.80 -4.23
CA PHE A 115 -0.35 3.32 -2.86
C PHE A 115 1.05 3.29 -2.24
N GLY A 116 1.79 2.16 -2.34
CA GLY A 116 3.15 2.03 -1.82
C GLY A 116 4.14 3.01 -2.47
N ARG A 117 4.03 3.25 -3.79
CA ARG A 117 4.83 4.32 -4.46
C ARG A 117 4.48 5.70 -3.93
N GLY A 118 3.21 5.98 -3.69
CA GLY A 118 2.76 7.22 -3.08
C GLY A 118 3.35 7.40 -1.69
N ALA A 119 3.26 6.39 -0.82
CA ALA A 119 3.82 6.43 0.53
C ALA A 119 5.34 6.70 0.53
N ARG A 120 6.10 6.10 -0.41
CA ARG A 120 7.54 6.40 -0.54
C ARG A 120 7.82 7.84 -0.96
N ARG A 121 7.05 8.41 -1.87
CA ARG A 121 7.17 9.85 -2.20
C ARG A 121 6.83 10.73 -1.00
N ALA A 122 5.81 10.35 -0.22
CA ALA A 122 5.42 11.08 0.98
C ALA A 122 6.52 11.09 2.06
N ILE A 123 7.38 10.05 2.14
CA ILE A 123 8.56 10.05 3.00
C ILE A 123 9.52 11.17 2.58
N ASP A 124 9.80 11.27 1.28
CA ASP A 124 10.71 12.29 0.74
C ASP A 124 10.14 13.71 0.96
N ASP A 125 8.85 13.90 0.69
CA ASP A 125 8.16 15.18 0.85
C ASP A 125 8.11 15.62 2.32
N ALA A 126 7.77 14.73 3.25
CA ALA A 126 7.76 15.01 4.68
C ALA A 126 9.19 15.33 5.21
N THR A 127 10.20 14.61 4.71
CA THR A 127 11.60 14.86 5.04
C THR A 127 12.02 16.25 4.57
N ALA A 128 11.62 16.66 3.36
CA ALA A 128 11.90 18.00 2.83
C ALA A 128 11.22 19.12 3.63
N LEU A 129 10.10 18.81 4.29
CA LEU A 129 9.41 19.71 5.22
C LEU A 129 10.05 19.75 6.63
N ASN A 130 11.05 18.92 6.90
CA ASN A 130 11.62 18.66 8.24
C ASN A 130 10.56 18.12 9.24
N ASP A 131 9.54 17.42 8.77
CA ASP A 131 8.55 16.70 9.58
C ASP A 131 8.93 15.21 9.66
N VAL A 132 9.85 14.90 10.55
CA VAL A 132 10.43 13.56 10.73
C VAL A 132 9.37 12.55 11.17
N ASP A 133 8.43 12.94 12.01
CA ASP A 133 7.36 12.06 12.49
C ASP A 133 6.40 11.67 11.36
N THR A 134 6.07 12.61 10.48
CA THR A 134 5.26 12.30 9.28
C THR A 134 6.05 11.42 8.30
N ALA A 135 7.36 11.61 8.16
CA ALA A 135 8.22 10.75 7.35
C ALA A 135 8.29 9.32 7.93
N ASP A 136 8.40 9.17 9.25
CA ASP A 136 8.41 7.86 9.93
C ASP A 136 7.06 7.14 9.80
N LEU A 137 5.95 7.85 9.96
CA LEU A 137 4.60 7.34 9.72
C LEU A 137 4.48 6.75 8.30
N PHE A 138 4.90 7.47 7.26
CA PHE A 138 4.87 6.95 5.90
C PHE A 138 5.89 5.83 5.65
N THR A 139 6.98 5.76 6.40
CA THR A 139 7.93 4.65 6.38
C THR A 139 7.28 3.35 6.89
N GLU A 140 6.53 3.43 7.98
CA GLU A 140 5.74 2.29 8.50
C GLU A 140 4.69 1.84 7.47
N ILE A 141 3.92 2.78 6.94
CA ILE A 141 2.88 2.52 5.93
C ILE A 141 3.47 1.86 4.67
N SER A 142 4.60 2.39 4.17
CA SER A 142 5.28 1.85 2.98
C SER A 142 5.70 0.40 3.16
N ARG A 143 6.31 0.06 4.31
CA ARG A 143 6.71 -1.33 4.63
C ARG A 143 5.51 -2.27 4.73
N GLY A 144 4.41 -1.83 5.31
CA GLY A 144 3.19 -2.62 5.39
C GLY A 144 2.53 -2.82 4.03
N ALA A 145 2.47 -1.79 3.20
CA ALA A 145 1.95 -1.87 1.84
C ALA A 145 2.78 -2.83 0.97
N ASP A 146 4.11 -2.77 1.06
CA ASP A 146 5.01 -3.69 0.34
C ASP A 146 4.84 -5.14 0.78
N LYS A 147 4.62 -5.38 2.08
CA LYS A 147 4.32 -6.72 2.60
C LYS A 147 3.00 -7.26 2.05
N SER A 148 1.96 -6.45 2.02
CA SER A 148 0.66 -6.83 1.46
C SER A 148 0.74 -7.05 -0.05
N LEU A 149 1.48 -6.20 -0.77
CA LEU A 149 1.75 -6.36 -2.19
C LEU A 149 2.44 -7.70 -2.49
N TRP A 150 3.52 -8.02 -1.77
CA TRP A 150 4.22 -9.30 -1.91
C TRP A 150 3.28 -10.50 -1.70
N MET A 151 2.43 -10.47 -0.66
CA MET A 151 1.48 -11.54 -0.40
C MET A 151 0.46 -11.71 -1.54
N VAL A 152 0.00 -10.61 -2.14
CA VAL A 152 -0.93 -10.64 -3.27
C VAL A 152 -0.24 -11.16 -4.53
N GLU A 153 0.95 -10.66 -4.86
CA GLU A 153 1.73 -11.06 -6.04
C GLU A 153 2.10 -12.54 -6.06
N ALA A 154 2.41 -13.11 -4.88
CA ALA A 154 2.77 -14.52 -4.75
C ALA A 154 1.71 -15.49 -5.30
N HIS A 155 0.45 -15.05 -5.45
CA HIS A 155 -0.61 -15.87 -6.03
C HIS A 155 -0.59 -15.97 -7.55
N VAL A 156 0.13 -15.09 -8.24
CA VAL A 156 0.21 -15.03 -9.71
C VAL A 156 1.65 -15.13 -10.25
N GLN A 157 2.63 -15.24 -9.35
CA GLN A 157 4.03 -15.49 -9.72
C GLN A 157 4.22 -16.97 -10.00
N ASP A 158 4.43 -17.31 -11.29
CA ASP A 158 4.81 -18.67 -11.66
C ASP A 158 6.30 -18.89 -11.41
N ALA A 159 6.65 -19.96 -10.73
CA ALA A 159 8.05 -20.35 -10.48
C ALA A 159 8.87 -20.62 -11.77
N SER A 160 8.21 -20.61 -12.93
CA SER A 160 8.79 -20.92 -14.24
C SER A 160 9.13 -19.70 -15.12
N SER A 161 8.83 -18.47 -14.69
CA SER A 161 9.03 -17.31 -15.56
C SER A 161 10.43 -16.71 -15.57
N ASP A 162 11.35 -17.19 -14.72
CA ASP A 162 12.77 -16.79 -14.72
C ASP A 162 13.71 -18.01 -14.75
N GLY A 163 13.52 -18.88 -15.76
CA GLY A 163 14.46 -19.96 -16.05
C GLY A 163 15.78 -19.47 -16.63
N LYS A 164 16.47 -18.56 -15.98
CA LYS A 164 17.92 -18.45 -16.11
C LYS A 164 18.51 -19.53 -15.24
N HIS A 165 18.89 -20.64 -15.90
CA HIS A 165 19.73 -21.68 -15.35
C HIS A 165 20.82 -21.08 -14.47
N ILE A 166 20.74 -21.33 -13.16
CA ILE A 166 21.92 -21.34 -12.33
C ILE A 166 22.66 -22.61 -12.81
N GLU A 167 23.64 -22.44 -13.69
CA GLU A 167 24.57 -23.50 -14.05
C GLU A 167 25.19 -24.02 -12.73
N GLN A 168 24.86 -25.25 -12.38
CA GLN A 168 25.56 -25.94 -11.30
C GLN A 168 27.03 -26.00 -11.71
N PRO A 169 27.98 -25.59 -10.84
CA PRO A 169 29.39 -25.73 -11.13
C PRO A 169 29.69 -27.23 -11.36
N ALA A 170 30.33 -27.51 -12.50
CA ALA A 170 30.70 -28.86 -12.89
C ALA A 170 31.42 -29.58 -11.73
N ALA A 171 30.92 -30.76 -11.35
CA ALA A 171 31.51 -31.61 -10.37
C ALA A 171 32.98 -31.88 -10.74
N VAL A 172 33.90 -31.53 -9.85
CA VAL A 172 35.32 -31.85 -9.95
C VAL A 172 35.43 -33.37 -9.97
N ARG A 173 35.81 -33.93 -11.12
CA ARG A 173 36.16 -35.32 -11.23
C ARG A 173 37.45 -35.56 -10.44
N GLU A 174 37.35 -36.22 -9.29
CA GLU A 174 38.50 -36.75 -8.58
C GLU A 174 39.22 -37.75 -9.48
N ALA A 175 40.49 -37.46 -9.79
CA ALA A 175 41.39 -38.39 -10.46
C ALA A 175 41.82 -39.45 -9.49
N SER A 176 41.49 -40.71 -9.76
CA SER A 176 42.01 -41.90 -9.02
C SER A 176 43.52 -42.03 -9.25
N PRO A 177 44.33 -42.23 -8.19
CA PRO A 177 45.73 -42.53 -8.36
C PRO A 177 45.92 -44.04 -8.68
N ARG A 178 46.82 -44.30 -9.61
CA ARG A 178 47.37 -45.64 -9.86
C ARG A 178 48.47 -45.99 -8.86
#